data_87de2d301c2e398de6a8201824eb46f7
#
_entry.id   87de2d301c2e398de6a8201824eb46f7
#
_cell.length_a   1.000
_cell.length_b   1.000
_cell.length_c   1.000
_cell.angle_alpha   90.00
_cell.angle_beta   90.00
_cell.angle_gamma   90.00
#
_symmetry.space_group_name_H-M   'P 1'
#
loop_
_entity.id
_entity.type
_entity.pdbx_description
1 polymer ?
#
loop_
_entity_poly.entity_id
_entity_poly.type
_entity_poly.pdbx_seq_one_letter_code
_entity_poly.pdbx_strand_id
1 'polypeptide(L)'
;MSDQDTPAGRELSLSPHVTQLRGPRGGKYPAGNPLRVTAGDTTVIIDSTFGTDVSACDLLLLSHYHEDHVVGAGAHRGQVAVHVRDAEAVRSWDEFRAALGVEPGGWEHDMVEEFSWSALPDATAFGDGAVFEVGGGVTIRVVPLPGHTAGHCGFMIEPDGVLYLADVDMSSFGPMYGDADSSLADTRATLAACAAMEAAVYAPYHHKGPYTDRDDYQAALAAHSAVLDQRERRLLDLVAQGHATADALVGRGVIFRPGPRPVYADAVERTMCADHLAELTRRGVLGV
;
A
#
# COMPACT_ATOMS: atom_id res chain seq x y z
N MET A 1 13.02 5.86 23.19
CA MET A 1 12.55 7.06 22.48
C MET A 1 11.25 6.63 21.79
N SER A 2 10.14 7.29 22.06
CA SER A 2 8.87 6.93 21.43
C SER A 2 8.91 7.35 19.95
N ASP A 3 8.32 6.53 19.04
CA ASP A 3 8.23 6.77 17.59
C ASP A 3 7.55 8.12 17.20
N GLN A 4 7.02 8.84 18.18
CA GLN A 4 6.28 10.09 17.96
C GLN A 4 7.17 11.33 17.75
N ASP A 5 8.47 11.25 18.04
CA ASP A 5 9.40 12.39 17.99
C ASP A 5 10.43 12.32 16.86
N THR A 6 10.24 11.45 15.85
CA THR A 6 11.18 11.42 14.72
C THR A 6 10.86 12.57 13.77
N PRO A 7 11.76 13.57 13.61
CA PRO A 7 11.56 14.67 12.68
C PRO A 7 11.44 14.13 11.25
N ALA A 8 10.54 14.73 10.44
CA ALA A 8 10.51 14.50 9.01
C ALA A 8 11.90 14.79 8.39
N GLY A 9 12.30 14.00 7.39
CA GLY A 9 13.59 14.19 6.69
C GLY A 9 14.77 13.42 7.28
N ARG A 10 14.56 12.54 8.28
CA ARG A 10 15.62 11.63 8.73
C ARG A 10 15.76 10.47 7.75
N GLU A 11 16.95 10.30 7.21
CA GLU A 11 17.31 9.19 6.35
C GLU A 11 17.82 8.00 7.17
N LEU A 12 17.44 6.79 6.76
CA LEU A 12 17.91 5.53 7.31
C LEU A 12 18.55 4.71 6.19
N SER A 13 19.87 4.50 6.24
CA SER A 13 20.53 3.59 5.31
C SER A 13 20.09 2.16 5.61
N LEU A 14 19.55 1.47 4.62
CA LEU A 14 19.17 0.05 4.71
C LEU A 14 20.28 -0.85 4.18
N SER A 15 21.02 -0.36 3.18
CA SER A 15 22.08 -1.09 2.48
C SER A 15 23.00 -0.07 1.78
N PRO A 16 24.06 -0.50 1.08
CA PRO A 16 24.96 0.41 0.38
C PRO A 16 24.27 1.33 -0.65
N HIS A 17 23.21 0.84 -1.30
CA HIS A 17 22.52 1.59 -2.36
C HIS A 17 21.12 2.05 -1.97
N VAL A 18 20.57 1.58 -0.85
CA VAL A 18 19.17 1.84 -0.48
C VAL A 18 19.08 2.65 0.81
N THR A 19 18.37 3.76 0.72
CA THR A 19 18.06 4.64 1.85
C THR A 19 16.55 4.77 2.01
N GLN A 20 16.03 4.55 3.20
CA GLN A 20 14.65 4.85 3.54
C GLN A 20 14.53 6.32 3.93
N LEU A 21 13.62 7.03 3.25
CA LEU A 21 13.27 8.42 3.51
C LEU A 21 12.15 8.46 4.55
N ARG A 22 12.49 8.83 5.80
CA ARG A 22 11.53 8.82 6.90
C ARG A 22 10.55 9.98 6.80
N GLY A 23 9.31 9.67 6.55
CA GLY A 23 8.22 10.64 6.54
C GLY A 23 7.83 11.13 7.94
N PRO A 24 6.96 12.14 8.02
CA PRO A 24 6.42 12.64 9.28
C PRO A 24 5.85 11.55 10.17
N ARG A 25 5.96 11.71 11.48
CA ARG A 25 5.47 10.74 12.48
C ARG A 25 6.00 9.32 12.27
N GLY A 26 7.24 9.20 11.74
CA GLY A 26 7.86 7.90 11.44
C GLY A 26 7.19 7.11 10.33
N GLY A 27 6.48 7.78 9.42
CA GLY A 27 5.77 7.15 8.30
C GLY A 27 4.41 6.58 8.68
N LYS A 28 3.79 7.05 9.76
CA LYS A 28 2.42 6.65 10.09
C LYS A 28 1.44 7.35 9.14
N TYR A 29 0.48 6.59 8.58
CA TYR A 29 -0.57 7.13 7.70
C TYR A 29 -1.14 8.48 8.22
N PRO A 30 -1.35 9.46 7.35
CA PRO A 30 -1.21 9.48 5.91
C PRO A 30 0.23 9.72 5.39
N ALA A 31 1.26 9.61 6.21
CA ALA A 31 2.64 9.63 5.77
C ALA A 31 3.18 8.20 5.58
N GLY A 32 4.29 8.09 4.85
CA GLY A 32 4.98 6.83 4.63
C GLY A 32 6.50 7.01 4.65
N ASN A 33 7.21 5.94 4.32
CA ASN A 33 8.67 5.88 4.29
C ASN A 33 9.15 5.39 2.90
N PRO A 34 9.18 6.27 1.88
CA PRO A 34 9.69 5.94 0.55
C PRO A 34 11.12 5.42 0.58
N LEU A 35 11.54 4.74 -0.49
CA LEU A 35 12.94 4.38 -0.67
C LEU A 35 13.60 5.24 -1.74
N ARG A 36 14.87 5.60 -1.49
CA ARG A 36 15.78 6.11 -2.50
C ARG A 36 16.83 5.05 -2.80
N VAL A 37 16.97 4.70 -4.09
CA VAL A 37 17.99 3.78 -4.59
C VAL A 37 18.95 4.58 -5.44
N THR A 38 20.24 4.54 -5.10
CA THR A 38 21.29 5.30 -5.81
C THR A 38 22.43 4.39 -6.22
N ALA A 39 22.78 4.40 -7.51
CA ALA A 39 23.92 3.67 -8.03
C ALA A 39 24.60 4.47 -9.16
N GLY A 40 25.89 4.76 -9.02
CA GLY A 40 26.59 5.68 -9.91
C GLY A 40 25.96 7.08 -9.86
N ASP A 41 25.58 7.59 -11.01
CA ASP A 41 24.96 8.91 -11.16
C ASP A 41 23.42 8.84 -11.23
N THR A 42 22.83 7.62 -11.10
CA THR A 42 21.39 7.42 -11.22
C THR A 42 20.74 7.31 -9.84
N THR A 43 19.65 8.03 -9.67
CA THR A 43 18.81 7.98 -8.47
C THR A 43 17.38 7.62 -8.85
N VAL A 44 16.84 6.60 -8.19
CA VAL A 44 15.44 6.18 -8.27
C VAL A 44 14.77 6.41 -6.93
N ILE A 45 13.59 7.00 -6.92
CA ILE A 45 12.73 7.06 -5.74
C ILE A 45 11.56 6.10 -5.96
N ILE A 46 11.25 5.32 -4.93
CA ILE A 46 10.11 4.42 -4.90
C ILE A 46 9.08 5.00 -3.95
N ASP A 47 7.94 5.39 -4.49
CA ASP A 47 6.87 6.14 -3.85
C ASP A 47 7.31 7.52 -3.36
N SER A 48 6.35 8.32 -2.89
CA SER A 48 6.62 9.63 -2.31
C SER A 48 5.69 9.91 -1.14
N THR A 49 6.12 10.75 -0.21
CA THR A 49 5.33 11.17 0.94
C THR A 49 5.56 12.66 1.22
N PHE A 50 4.89 13.20 2.21
CA PHE A 50 5.07 14.58 2.65
C PHE A 50 6.54 14.91 2.94
N GLY A 51 7.07 15.88 2.21
CA GLY A 51 8.47 16.32 2.32
C GLY A 51 9.47 15.51 1.49
N THR A 52 9.03 14.55 0.69
CA THR A 52 9.90 13.88 -0.29
C THR A 52 10.23 14.84 -1.43
N ASP A 53 11.51 15.06 -1.66
CA ASP A 53 11.97 15.82 -2.83
C ASP A 53 12.06 14.91 -4.05
N VAL A 54 10.95 14.77 -4.78
CA VAL A 54 10.88 13.97 -6.01
C VAL A 54 11.64 14.61 -7.18
N SER A 55 12.08 15.88 -7.08
CA SER A 55 12.87 16.51 -8.11
C SER A 55 14.31 15.99 -8.15
N ALA A 56 14.75 15.33 -7.10
CA ALA A 56 16.10 14.81 -6.93
C ALA A 56 16.30 13.39 -7.50
N CYS A 57 15.36 12.86 -8.28
CA CYS A 57 15.51 11.55 -8.91
C CYS A 57 15.34 11.57 -10.42
N ASP A 58 15.94 10.59 -11.10
CA ASP A 58 15.83 10.38 -12.54
C ASP A 58 14.56 9.61 -12.89
N LEU A 59 14.12 8.72 -11.97
CA LEU A 59 12.94 7.88 -12.11
C LEU A 59 12.17 7.83 -10.79
N LEU A 60 10.87 8.10 -10.86
CA LEU A 60 9.92 7.85 -9.77
C LEU A 60 9.15 6.57 -10.09
N LEU A 61 9.32 5.52 -9.28
CA LEU A 61 8.54 4.29 -9.34
C LEU A 61 7.41 4.36 -8.34
N LEU A 62 6.19 4.05 -8.77
CA LEU A 62 5.02 3.99 -7.90
C LEU A 62 4.64 2.53 -7.66
N SER A 63 4.45 2.16 -6.39
CA SER A 63 4.00 0.82 -6.00
C SER A 63 2.53 0.60 -6.35
N HIS A 64 1.72 1.65 -6.26
CA HIS A 64 0.31 1.70 -6.63
C HIS A 64 -0.18 3.16 -6.71
N TYR A 65 -1.49 3.37 -6.90
CA TYR A 65 -2.06 4.69 -7.19
C TYR A 65 -2.50 5.52 -5.98
N HIS A 66 -2.46 5.02 -4.74
CA HIS A 66 -3.01 5.72 -3.59
C HIS A 66 -2.35 7.07 -3.33
N GLU A 67 -3.13 8.00 -2.81
CA GLU A 67 -2.80 9.41 -2.65
C GLU A 67 -1.55 9.64 -1.81
N ASP A 68 -1.35 8.87 -0.77
CA ASP A 68 -0.22 9.02 0.15
C ASP A 68 1.11 8.46 -0.40
N HIS A 69 1.05 7.67 -1.50
CA HIS A 69 2.21 7.18 -2.24
C HIS A 69 2.62 8.07 -3.41
N VAL A 70 1.75 9.00 -3.82
CA VAL A 70 1.97 9.89 -4.96
C VAL A 70 2.07 11.37 -4.54
N VAL A 71 2.25 11.66 -3.24
CA VAL A 71 2.32 13.04 -2.71
C VAL A 71 3.34 13.85 -3.48
N GLY A 72 2.86 14.91 -4.14
CA GLY A 72 3.71 15.82 -4.91
C GLY A 72 4.37 15.22 -6.16
N ALA A 73 3.98 14.01 -6.58
CA ALA A 73 4.54 13.35 -7.77
C ALA A 73 4.38 14.19 -9.05
N GLY A 74 3.32 14.99 -9.15
CA GLY A 74 3.12 15.92 -10.26
C GLY A 74 4.18 17.03 -10.40
N ALA A 75 4.98 17.25 -9.38
CA ALA A 75 6.13 18.17 -9.47
C ALA A 75 7.37 17.52 -10.11
N HIS A 76 7.42 16.19 -10.18
CA HIS A 76 8.51 15.46 -10.82
C HIS A 76 8.56 15.77 -12.32
N ARG A 77 9.76 15.94 -12.88
CA ARG A 77 9.98 16.29 -14.30
C ARG A 77 10.65 15.17 -15.09
N GLY A 78 11.09 14.13 -14.39
CA GLY A 78 11.65 12.92 -14.99
C GLY A 78 10.57 11.91 -15.36
N GLN A 79 11.00 10.67 -15.49
CA GLN A 79 10.11 9.55 -15.79
C GLN A 79 9.35 9.11 -14.53
N VAL A 80 8.04 8.93 -14.65
CA VAL A 80 7.22 8.23 -13.65
C VAL A 80 6.80 6.90 -14.24
N ALA A 81 6.84 5.84 -13.44
CA ALA A 81 6.39 4.52 -13.87
C ALA A 81 5.55 3.84 -12.77
N VAL A 82 4.50 3.15 -13.19
CA VAL A 82 3.54 2.46 -12.32
C VAL A 82 3.11 1.15 -12.97
N HIS A 83 2.58 0.22 -12.19
CA HIS A 83 2.08 -1.04 -12.73
C HIS A 83 0.93 -0.81 -13.74
N VAL A 84 0.89 -1.61 -14.81
CA VAL A 84 -0.08 -1.45 -15.91
C VAL A 84 -1.55 -1.46 -15.44
N ARG A 85 -1.87 -2.18 -14.37
CA ARG A 85 -3.24 -2.25 -13.84
C ARG A 85 -3.66 -1.00 -13.08
N ASP A 86 -2.69 -0.24 -12.55
CA ASP A 86 -2.91 1.00 -11.82
C ASP A 86 -2.65 2.26 -12.67
N ALA A 87 -2.17 2.08 -13.91
CA ALA A 87 -1.70 3.17 -14.75
C ALA A 87 -2.79 4.21 -15.05
N GLU A 88 -4.01 3.79 -15.35
CA GLU A 88 -5.09 4.73 -15.65
C GLU A 88 -5.49 5.54 -14.42
N ALA A 89 -5.48 4.92 -13.21
CA ALA A 89 -5.79 5.60 -11.97
C ALA A 89 -4.81 6.74 -11.64
N VAL A 90 -3.52 6.60 -11.97
CA VAL A 90 -2.56 7.72 -11.79
C VAL A 90 -2.61 8.74 -12.92
N ARG A 91 -3.07 8.36 -14.12
CA ARG A 91 -3.11 9.23 -15.30
C ARG A 91 -4.30 10.16 -15.33
N SER A 92 -5.40 9.82 -14.66
CA SER A 92 -6.68 10.50 -14.77
C SER A 92 -7.40 10.59 -13.43
N TRP A 93 -7.93 11.77 -13.12
CA TRP A 93 -8.75 11.97 -11.94
C TRP A 93 -10.02 11.11 -11.94
N ASP A 94 -10.66 10.96 -13.10
CA ASP A 94 -11.88 10.18 -13.20
C ASP A 94 -11.61 8.68 -12.98
N GLU A 95 -10.50 8.16 -13.52
CA GLU A 95 -10.08 6.77 -13.32
C GLU A 95 -9.61 6.52 -11.87
N PHE A 96 -8.91 7.48 -11.24
CA PHE A 96 -8.56 7.43 -9.83
C PHE A 96 -9.81 7.27 -8.95
N ARG A 97 -10.81 8.12 -9.18
CA ARG A 97 -12.09 8.04 -8.45
C ARG A 97 -12.82 6.72 -8.69
N ALA A 98 -12.82 6.25 -9.94
CA ALA A 98 -13.44 4.97 -10.29
C ALA A 98 -12.75 3.80 -9.61
N ALA A 99 -11.41 3.81 -9.53
CA ALA A 99 -10.62 2.79 -8.84
C ALA A 99 -10.87 2.76 -7.33
N LEU A 100 -10.94 3.92 -6.68
CA LEU A 100 -11.30 4.02 -5.26
C LEU A 100 -12.72 3.52 -4.98
N GLY A 101 -13.66 3.70 -5.91
CA GLY A 101 -15.05 3.29 -5.72
C GLY A 101 -15.80 4.07 -4.65
N VAL A 102 -15.32 5.27 -4.30
CA VAL A 102 -15.92 6.14 -3.28
C VAL A 102 -16.75 7.23 -3.97
N GLU A 103 -18.02 7.36 -3.56
CA GLU A 103 -18.89 8.40 -4.08
C GLU A 103 -18.35 9.81 -3.78
N PRO A 104 -18.57 10.80 -4.67
CA PRO A 104 -18.20 12.18 -4.42
C PRO A 104 -18.76 12.69 -3.08
N GLY A 105 -17.95 13.34 -2.26
CA GLY A 105 -18.38 13.74 -0.91
C GLY A 105 -17.48 14.76 -0.22
N GLY A 106 -16.70 15.51 -1.00
CA GLY A 106 -15.79 16.55 -0.48
C GLY A 106 -14.39 16.05 -0.16
N TRP A 107 -14.16 14.73 -0.14
CA TRP A 107 -12.83 14.12 0.04
C TRP A 107 -11.89 14.46 -1.13
N GLU A 108 -12.43 14.80 -2.28
CA GLU A 108 -11.66 15.21 -3.46
C GLU A 108 -10.85 16.48 -3.19
N HIS A 109 -11.40 17.39 -2.38
CA HIS A 109 -10.67 18.58 -1.95
C HIS A 109 -9.43 18.20 -1.14
N ASP A 110 -9.59 17.25 -0.21
CA ASP A 110 -8.49 16.80 0.65
C ASP A 110 -7.36 16.13 -0.19
N MET A 111 -7.71 15.41 -1.28
CA MET A 111 -6.72 14.81 -2.19
C MET A 111 -5.81 15.88 -2.82
N VAL A 112 -6.36 17.00 -3.22
CA VAL A 112 -5.60 18.10 -3.84
C VAL A 112 -4.87 18.93 -2.78
N GLU A 113 -5.55 19.33 -1.71
CA GLU A 113 -5.00 20.28 -0.73
C GLU A 113 -4.02 19.60 0.24
N GLU A 114 -4.32 18.39 0.70
CA GLU A 114 -3.47 17.68 1.65
C GLU A 114 -2.35 16.92 0.94
N PHE A 115 -2.70 16.11 -0.07
CA PHE A 115 -1.72 15.23 -0.73
C PHE A 115 -1.05 15.85 -1.97
N SER A 116 -1.49 17.04 -2.40
CA SER A 116 -1.03 17.64 -3.66
C SER A 116 -1.19 16.68 -4.84
N TRP A 117 -2.28 15.91 -4.81
CA TRP A 117 -2.57 14.94 -5.85
C TRP A 117 -2.78 15.65 -7.20
N SER A 118 -2.19 15.13 -8.22
CA SER A 118 -2.41 15.58 -9.60
C SER A 118 -2.22 14.42 -10.56
N ALA A 119 -3.01 14.41 -11.64
CA ALA A 119 -2.87 13.41 -12.69
C ALA A 119 -1.46 13.42 -13.30
N LEU A 120 -0.97 12.22 -13.64
CA LEU A 120 0.32 11.95 -14.26
C LEU A 120 0.10 11.34 -15.66
N PRO A 121 -0.41 12.09 -16.65
CA PRO A 121 -0.85 11.55 -17.92
C PRO A 121 0.26 10.86 -18.73
N ASP A 122 1.52 11.26 -18.49
CA ASP A 122 2.70 10.71 -19.16
C ASP A 122 3.36 9.55 -18.36
N ALA A 123 2.76 9.09 -17.26
CA ALA A 123 3.28 7.96 -16.51
C ALA A 123 3.37 6.71 -17.40
N THR A 124 4.53 6.06 -17.41
CA THR A 124 4.75 4.85 -18.18
C THR A 124 4.27 3.62 -17.41
N ALA A 125 3.81 2.60 -18.13
CA ALA A 125 3.33 1.38 -17.52
C ALA A 125 4.38 0.27 -17.57
N PHE A 126 4.52 -0.47 -16.47
CA PHE A 126 5.30 -1.72 -16.42
C PHE A 126 4.40 -2.91 -16.05
N GLY A 127 4.88 -4.10 -16.30
CA GLY A 127 4.17 -5.34 -15.93
C GLY A 127 4.88 -6.13 -14.83
N ASP A 128 4.28 -7.26 -14.48
CA ASP A 128 4.80 -8.21 -13.49
C ASP A 128 6.25 -8.61 -13.82
N GLY A 129 7.13 -8.57 -12.82
CA GLY A 129 8.51 -9.00 -12.96
C GLY A 129 9.41 -8.08 -13.80
N ALA A 130 8.93 -6.90 -14.22
CA ALA A 130 9.76 -5.92 -14.90
C ALA A 130 11.02 -5.59 -14.08
N VAL A 131 12.12 -5.28 -14.76
CA VAL A 131 13.41 -4.95 -14.14
C VAL A 131 13.87 -3.59 -14.63
N PHE A 132 14.25 -2.74 -13.69
CA PHE A 132 14.84 -1.43 -13.92
C PHE A 132 16.32 -1.48 -13.56
N GLU A 133 17.18 -1.17 -14.53
CA GLU A 133 18.63 -1.04 -14.34
C GLU A 133 18.93 0.34 -13.74
N VAL A 134 19.48 0.38 -12.52
CA VAL A 134 19.89 1.64 -11.88
C VAL A 134 21.33 2.01 -12.27
N GLY A 135 22.15 1.00 -12.53
CA GLY A 135 23.58 1.16 -12.83
C GLY A 135 24.47 0.47 -11.80
N GLY A 136 25.77 0.36 -12.08
CA GLY A 136 26.71 -0.28 -11.16
C GLY A 136 26.39 -1.74 -10.79
N GLY A 137 25.52 -2.41 -11.55
CA GLY A 137 25.04 -3.75 -11.23
C GLY A 137 23.84 -3.78 -10.27
N VAL A 138 23.27 -2.62 -9.94
CA VAL A 138 22.07 -2.50 -9.11
C VAL A 138 20.83 -2.54 -9.99
N THR A 139 19.88 -3.38 -9.63
CA THR A 139 18.59 -3.53 -10.32
C THR A 139 17.43 -3.43 -9.34
N ILE A 140 16.28 -2.98 -9.84
CA ILE A 140 15.01 -2.97 -9.12
C ILE A 140 14.04 -3.85 -9.90
N ARG A 141 13.64 -4.98 -9.30
CA ARG A 141 12.70 -5.92 -9.91
C ARG A 141 11.32 -5.80 -9.27
N VAL A 142 10.31 -5.64 -10.11
CA VAL A 142 8.90 -5.59 -9.68
C VAL A 142 8.47 -6.94 -9.12
N VAL A 143 7.86 -6.92 -7.95
CA VAL A 143 7.28 -8.07 -7.26
C VAL A 143 5.77 -7.83 -7.17
N PRO A 144 4.94 -8.57 -7.94
CA PRO A 144 3.48 -8.40 -7.87
C PRO A 144 2.95 -8.77 -6.48
N LEU A 145 2.18 -7.87 -5.87
CA LEU A 145 1.54 -8.05 -4.58
C LEU A 145 0.06 -7.55 -4.63
N PRO A 146 -0.75 -8.04 -5.59
CA PRO A 146 -2.11 -7.54 -5.79
C PRO A 146 -3.02 -7.82 -4.60
N GLY A 147 -4.13 -7.09 -4.53
CA GLY A 147 -5.18 -7.26 -3.52
C GLY A 147 -5.51 -5.99 -2.78
N HIS A 148 -4.52 -5.15 -2.45
CA HIS A 148 -4.70 -3.80 -1.94
C HIS A 148 -5.25 -2.90 -3.05
N THR A 149 -4.55 -2.82 -4.18
CA THR A 149 -5.07 -2.44 -5.49
C THR A 149 -4.81 -3.56 -6.48
N ALA A 150 -5.38 -3.49 -7.69
CA ALA A 150 -5.16 -4.49 -8.73
C ALA A 150 -3.70 -4.53 -9.20
N GLY A 151 -3.01 -3.40 -9.22
CA GLY A 151 -1.61 -3.25 -9.64
C GLY A 151 -0.62 -3.09 -8.50
N HIS A 152 -1.05 -3.20 -7.24
CA HIS A 152 -0.14 -3.07 -6.11
C HIS A 152 1.06 -4.02 -6.24
N CYS A 153 2.27 -3.47 -6.07
CA CYS A 153 3.51 -4.21 -6.19
C CYS A 153 4.54 -3.76 -5.14
N GLY A 154 5.41 -4.67 -4.79
CA GLY A 154 6.67 -4.40 -4.11
C GLY A 154 7.83 -4.35 -5.08
N PHE A 155 9.02 -4.11 -4.55
CA PHE A 155 10.24 -4.04 -5.34
C PHE A 155 11.39 -4.75 -4.63
N MET A 156 12.07 -5.67 -5.35
CA MET A 156 13.30 -6.29 -4.89
C MET A 156 14.50 -5.52 -5.46
N ILE A 157 15.33 -4.98 -4.60
CA ILE A 157 16.54 -4.26 -4.98
C ILE A 157 17.74 -5.19 -4.80
N GLU A 158 18.44 -5.47 -5.90
CA GLU A 158 19.60 -6.35 -5.93
C GLU A 158 20.85 -5.59 -6.40
N PRO A 159 22.06 -5.97 -5.91
CA PRO A 159 22.37 -7.15 -5.06
C PRO A 159 22.12 -6.94 -3.56
N ASP A 160 21.53 -5.84 -3.15
CA ASP A 160 21.39 -5.43 -1.74
C ASP A 160 20.43 -6.33 -0.94
N GLY A 161 19.55 -7.06 -1.63
CA GLY A 161 18.55 -7.92 -1.00
C GLY A 161 17.49 -7.16 -0.20
N VAL A 162 17.18 -5.93 -0.59
CA VAL A 162 16.12 -5.14 0.05
C VAL A 162 14.81 -5.39 -0.67
N LEU A 163 13.81 -5.91 0.06
CA LEU A 163 12.45 -6.09 -0.43
C LEU A 163 11.57 -4.96 0.12
N TYR A 164 11.15 -4.06 -0.76
CA TYR A 164 10.13 -3.08 -0.47
C TYR A 164 8.74 -3.71 -0.61
N LEU A 165 7.89 -3.55 0.39
CA LEU A 165 6.61 -4.24 0.51
C LEU A 165 5.40 -3.33 0.32
N ALA A 166 5.64 -2.02 0.13
CA ALA A 166 4.60 -1.00 0.05
C ALA A 166 3.55 -1.20 1.17
N ASP A 167 2.28 -1.39 0.84
CA ASP A 167 1.17 -1.48 1.80
C ASP A 167 0.88 -2.89 2.34
N VAL A 168 1.80 -3.83 2.15
CA VAL A 168 1.93 -4.93 3.10
C VAL A 168 2.67 -4.39 4.33
N ASP A 169 1.96 -3.58 5.13
CA ASP A 169 2.53 -2.60 6.07
C ASP A 169 2.72 -3.10 7.50
N MET A 170 2.34 -4.33 7.79
CA MET A 170 2.43 -4.97 9.12
C MET A 170 1.70 -4.19 10.23
N SER A 171 0.80 -3.27 9.89
CA SER A 171 0.02 -2.53 10.87
C SER A 171 -0.95 -3.42 11.63
N SER A 172 -1.31 -3.01 12.85
CA SER A 172 -2.32 -3.70 13.65
C SER A 172 -3.76 -3.46 13.15
N PHE A 173 -3.94 -2.55 12.18
CA PHE A 173 -5.20 -2.41 11.47
C PHE A 173 -5.45 -3.65 10.62
N GLY A 174 -4.39 -4.26 10.09
CA GLY A 174 -4.44 -5.38 9.17
C GLY A 174 -4.55 -4.94 7.71
N PRO A 175 -4.59 -5.89 6.78
CA PRO A 175 -4.62 -5.59 5.35
C PRO A 175 -5.80 -4.72 4.94
N MET A 176 -5.55 -3.77 4.02
CA MET A 176 -6.56 -2.93 3.38
C MET A 176 -6.85 -3.51 1.98
N TYR A 177 -8.13 -3.67 1.64
CA TYR A 177 -8.67 -4.16 0.36
C TYR A 177 -10.09 -3.64 0.18
N GLY A 178 -10.26 -2.32 0.25
CA GLY A 178 -11.58 -1.67 0.31
C GLY A 178 -11.96 -0.86 -0.92
N ASP A 179 -11.12 -0.79 -1.94
CA ASP A 179 -11.37 -0.07 -3.17
C ASP A 179 -12.16 -0.93 -4.18
N ALA A 180 -12.63 -0.32 -5.25
CA ALA A 180 -13.43 -1.03 -6.26
C ALA A 180 -12.62 -2.10 -7.01
N ASP A 181 -11.31 -1.93 -7.12
CA ASP A 181 -10.39 -2.86 -7.78
C ASP A 181 -9.60 -3.75 -6.81
N SER A 182 -9.86 -3.63 -5.50
CA SER A 182 -9.28 -4.48 -4.47
C SER A 182 -9.81 -5.93 -4.50
N SER A 183 -9.10 -6.85 -3.84
CA SER A 183 -9.49 -8.26 -3.77
C SER A 183 -9.02 -8.92 -2.48
N LEU A 184 -9.95 -9.43 -1.68
CA LEU A 184 -9.61 -10.23 -0.49
C LEU A 184 -8.87 -11.52 -0.86
N ALA A 185 -9.24 -12.17 -1.96
CA ALA A 185 -8.60 -13.41 -2.40
C ALA A 185 -7.13 -13.18 -2.80
N ASP A 186 -6.88 -12.11 -3.57
CA ASP A 186 -5.51 -11.73 -3.95
C ASP A 186 -4.71 -11.24 -2.75
N THR A 187 -5.33 -10.50 -1.81
CA THR A 187 -4.69 -10.13 -0.54
C THR A 187 -4.20 -11.36 0.23
N ARG A 188 -5.02 -12.40 0.37
CA ARG A 188 -4.61 -13.66 1.03
C ARG A 188 -3.45 -14.33 0.28
N ALA A 189 -3.51 -14.38 -1.05
CA ALA A 189 -2.44 -14.95 -1.86
C ALA A 189 -1.13 -14.15 -1.74
N THR A 190 -1.21 -12.83 -1.78
CA THR A 190 -0.08 -11.91 -1.57
C THR A 190 0.59 -12.13 -0.21
N LEU A 191 -0.19 -12.19 0.88
CA LEU A 191 0.37 -12.43 2.22
C LEU A 191 1.06 -13.78 2.32
N ALA A 192 0.48 -14.82 1.71
CA ALA A 192 1.11 -16.14 1.63
C ALA A 192 2.40 -16.13 0.81
N ALA A 193 2.43 -15.39 -0.31
CA ALA A 193 3.63 -15.20 -1.12
C ALA A 193 4.72 -14.44 -0.34
N CYS A 194 4.36 -13.35 0.34
CA CYS A 194 5.29 -12.58 1.19
C CYS A 194 5.93 -13.44 2.29
N ALA A 195 5.19 -14.38 2.87
CA ALA A 195 5.74 -15.31 3.87
C ALA A 195 6.83 -16.23 3.30
N ALA A 196 6.79 -16.53 2.01
CA ALA A 196 7.79 -17.37 1.33
C ALA A 196 9.00 -16.59 0.79
N MET A 197 8.93 -15.26 0.72
CA MET A 197 10.02 -14.44 0.17
C MET A 197 11.20 -14.34 1.12
N GLU A 198 12.40 -14.37 0.53
CA GLU A 198 13.68 -14.19 1.23
C GLU A 198 14.27 -12.83 0.87
N ALA A 199 14.67 -12.06 1.88
CA ALA A 199 15.37 -10.79 1.72
C ALA A 199 16.32 -10.55 2.89
N ALA A 200 17.30 -9.68 2.70
CA ALA A 200 18.16 -9.21 3.79
C ALA A 200 17.46 -8.13 4.63
N VAL A 201 16.60 -7.34 3.98
CA VAL A 201 15.81 -6.30 4.63
C VAL A 201 14.40 -6.32 4.04
N TYR A 202 13.38 -6.32 4.90
CA TYR A 202 11.98 -6.17 4.52
C TYR A 202 11.51 -4.77 4.93
N ALA A 203 11.16 -3.96 3.97
CA ALA A 203 10.83 -2.55 4.15
C ALA A 203 9.36 -2.25 3.76
N PRO A 204 8.41 -2.27 4.70
CA PRO A 204 7.08 -1.75 4.45
C PRO A 204 7.10 -0.22 4.35
N TYR A 205 6.09 0.34 3.66
CA TYR A 205 5.99 1.79 3.47
C TYR A 205 5.60 2.53 4.75
N HIS A 206 4.59 2.05 5.46
CA HIS A 206 4.14 2.71 6.66
C HIS A 206 5.04 2.42 7.87
N HIS A 207 4.65 2.90 9.03
CA HIS A 207 5.43 3.08 10.26
C HIS A 207 6.08 1.82 10.86
N LYS A 208 5.84 0.64 10.32
CA LYS A 208 6.45 -0.60 10.80
C LYS A 208 7.76 -0.90 10.07
N GLY A 209 8.64 -1.67 10.71
CA GLY A 209 9.94 -2.02 10.14
C GLY A 209 10.93 -0.85 10.05
N PRO A 210 11.97 -0.94 9.22
CA PRO A 210 12.32 -2.13 8.42
C PRO A 210 12.71 -3.32 9.30
N TYR A 211 12.53 -4.54 8.78
CA TYR A 211 12.91 -5.78 9.46
C TYR A 211 14.19 -6.33 8.82
N THR A 212 15.21 -6.57 9.63
CA THR A 212 16.48 -7.19 9.22
C THR A 212 16.63 -8.61 9.78
N ASP A 213 15.72 -9.00 10.66
CA ASP A 213 15.59 -10.36 11.17
C ASP A 213 14.34 -11.01 10.53
N ARG A 214 14.53 -12.24 10.00
CA ARG A 214 13.47 -12.97 9.32
C ARG A 214 12.36 -13.41 10.27
N ASP A 215 12.70 -13.82 11.47
CA ASP A 215 11.71 -14.32 12.44
C ASP A 215 10.84 -13.17 12.94
N ASP A 216 11.42 -11.99 13.16
CA ASP A 216 10.67 -10.76 13.50
C ASP A 216 9.73 -10.35 12.36
N TYR A 217 10.20 -10.42 11.10
CA TYR A 217 9.37 -10.18 9.94
C TYR A 217 8.22 -11.17 9.85
N GLN A 218 8.50 -12.46 9.97
CA GLN A 218 7.49 -13.52 9.90
C GLN A 218 6.44 -13.38 11.01
N ALA A 219 6.85 -13.04 12.22
CA ALA A 219 5.95 -12.80 13.34
C ALA A 219 5.03 -11.59 13.06
N ALA A 220 5.59 -10.49 12.53
CA ALA A 220 4.81 -9.31 12.17
C ALA A 220 3.82 -9.58 11.04
N LEU A 221 4.25 -10.28 9.98
CA LEU A 221 3.40 -10.67 8.85
C LEU A 221 2.28 -11.62 9.28
N ALA A 222 2.57 -12.59 10.15
CA ALA A 222 1.56 -13.50 10.68
C ALA A 222 0.52 -12.76 11.52
N ALA A 223 0.95 -11.80 12.37
CA ALA A 223 0.04 -10.98 13.16
C ALA A 223 -0.86 -10.10 12.28
N HIS A 224 -0.29 -9.51 11.22
CA HIS A 224 -1.01 -8.72 10.23
C HIS A 224 -2.05 -9.57 9.47
N SER A 225 -1.64 -10.74 9.00
CA SER A 225 -2.52 -11.68 8.29
C SER A 225 -3.67 -12.20 9.16
N ALA A 226 -3.42 -12.45 10.45
CA ALA A 226 -4.42 -12.96 11.38
C ALA A 226 -5.60 -11.99 11.60
N VAL A 227 -5.45 -10.72 11.22
CA VAL A 227 -6.56 -9.75 11.26
C VAL A 227 -7.68 -10.14 10.29
N LEU A 228 -7.36 -10.75 9.15
CA LEU A 228 -8.38 -11.25 8.21
C LEU A 228 -9.33 -12.25 8.87
N ASP A 229 -8.76 -13.19 9.63
CA ASP A 229 -9.56 -14.19 10.34
C ASP A 229 -10.35 -13.58 11.52
N GLN A 230 -9.81 -12.53 12.14
CA GLN A 230 -10.52 -11.79 13.18
C GLN A 230 -11.73 -11.05 12.59
N ARG A 231 -11.58 -10.42 11.42
CA ARG A 231 -12.67 -9.77 10.68
C ARG A 231 -13.75 -10.80 10.29
N GLU A 232 -13.34 -11.94 9.74
CA GLU A 232 -14.24 -13.03 9.35
C GLU A 232 -15.05 -13.54 10.54
N ARG A 233 -14.42 -13.84 11.69
CA ARG A 233 -15.13 -14.26 12.90
C ARG A 233 -16.15 -13.23 13.36
N ARG A 234 -15.77 -11.96 13.43
CA ARG A 234 -16.64 -10.86 13.85
C ARG A 234 -17.83 -10.69 12.90
N LEU A 235 -17.58 -10.83 11.59
CA LEU A 235 -18.62 -10.78 10.58
C LEU A 235 -19.61 -11.93 10.76
N LEU A 236 -19.15 -13.16 10.97
CA LEU A 236 -20.00 -14.33 11.20
C LEU A 236 -20.88 -14.17 12.45
N ASP A 237 -20.32 -13.62 13.54
CA ASP A 237 -21.09 -13.33 14.75
C ASP A 237 -22.24 -12.34 14.48
N LEU A 238 -21.99 -11.31 13.64
CA LEU A 238 -23.02 -10.33 13.25
C LEU A 238 -24.05 -10.93 12.29
N VAL A 239 -23.64 -11.78 11.36
CA VAL A 239 -24.55 -12.50 10.46
C VAL A 239 -25.50 -13.40 11.28
N ALA A 240 -24.99 -14.10 12.30
CA ALA A 240 -25.80 -14.90 13.19
C ALA A 240 -26.84 -14.07 14.00
N GLN A 241 -26.60 -12.76 14.17
CA GLN A 241 -27.52 -11.79 14.79
C GLN A 241 -28.51 -11.16 13.79
N GLY A 242 -28.47 -11.58 12.51
CA GLY A 242 -29.36 -11.09 11.45
C GLY A 242 -28.81 -9.98 10.57
N HIS A 243 -27.54 -9.61 10.71
CA HIS A 243 -26.86 -8.60 9.86
C HIS A 243 -26.19 -9.29 8.66
N ALA A 244 -26.95 -9.75 7.69
CA ALA A 244 -26.49 -10.65 6.61
C ALA A 244 -26.10 -9.94 5.30
N THR A 245 -26.11 -8.61 5.25
CA THR A 245 -25.71 -7.83 4.06
C THR A 245 -24.54 -6.92 4.38
N ALA A 246 -23.77 -6.54 3.36
CA ALA A 246 -22.66 -5.61 3.53
C ALA A 246 -23.12 -4.29 4.17
N ASP A 247 -24.23 -3.71 3.70
CA ASP A 247 -24.82 -2.49 4.29
C ASP A 247 -25.21 -2.66 5.77
N ALA A 248 -25.75 -3.82 6.15
CA ALA A 248 -26.09 -4.10 7.52
C ALA A 248 -24.88 -4.26 8.46
N LEU A 249 -23.70 -4.51 7.91
CA LEU A 249 -22.44 -4.69 8.64
C LEU A 249 -21.65 -3.38 8.81
N VAL A 250 -21.87 -2.38 7.95
CA VAL A 250 -21.20 -1.06 8.04
C VAL A 250 -21.43 -0.45 9.43
N GLY A 251 -20.36 0.04 10.04
CA GLY A 251 -20.37 0.70 11.34
C GLY A 251 -20.48 -0.22 12.55
N ARG A 252 -20.45 -1.55 12.34
CA ARG A 252 -20.57 -2.51 13.44
C ARG A 252 -19.24 -3.08 13.94
N GLY A 253 -18.15 -2.48 13.49
CA GLY A 253 -16.82 -2.82 14.00
C GLY A 253 -16.19 -4.05 13.37
N VAL A 254 -16.61 -4.43 12.16
CA VAL A 254 -15.93 -5.51 11.41
C VAL A 254 -14.54 -5.05 10.99
N ILE A 255 -14.46 -3.89 10.36
CA ILE A 255 -13.23 -3.29 9.85
C ILE A 255 -12.81 -2.11 10.73
N PHE A 256 -13.59 -1.04 10.71
CA PHE A 256 -13.33 0.14 11.53
C PHE A 256 -14.00 0.03 12.90
N ARG A 257 -13.31 0.51 13.93
CA ARG A 257 -13.91 0.58 15.27
C ARG A 257 -15.13 1.53 15.23
N PRO A 258 -16.21 1.22 15.99
CA PRO A 258 -17.32 2.15 16.14
C PRO A 258 -16.86 3.49 16.72
N GLY A 259 -17.39 4.58 16.18
CA GLY A 259 -17.03 5.94 16.61
C GLY A 259 -16.71 6.86 15.43
N PRO A 260 -16.08 8.03 15.69
CA PRO A 260 -15.62 8.92 14.63
C PRO A 260 -14.64 8.19 13.68
N ARG A 261 -14.84 8.35 12.38
CA ARG A 261 -14.07 7.67 11.35
C ARG A 261 -13.99 8.52 10.09
N PRO A 262 -13.03 8.24 9.18
CA PRO A 262 -12.88 8.97 7.91
C PRO A 262 -14.16 8.93 7.07
N VAL A 263 -14.34 9.91 6.21
CA VAL A 263 -15.51 10.02 5.32
C VAL A 263 -15.65 8.81 4.39
N TYR A 264 -14.54 8.22 3.96
CA TYR A 264 -14.51 7.05 3.07
C TYR A 264 -14.78 5.71 3.80
N ALA A 265 -14.75 5.69 5.14
CA ALA A 265 -14.76 4.46 5.92
C ALA A 265 -15.99 3.58 5.65
N ASP A 266 -17.16 4.17 5.42
CA ASP A 266 -18.39 3.43 5.17
C ASP A 266 -18.37 2.71 3.81
N ALA A 267 -17.82 3.33 2.78
CA ALA A 267 -17.65 2.75 1.46
C ALA A 267 -16.65 1.59 1.51
N VAL A 268 -15.48 1.84 2.05
CA VAL A 268 -14.41 0.85 2.24
C VAL A 268 -14.91 -0.35 3.09
N GLU A 269 -15.56 -0.11 4.22
CA GLU A 269 -16.07 -1.19 5.07
C GLU A 269 -17.13 -2.01 4.36
N ARG A 270 -17.98 -1.38 3.54
CA ARG A 270 -18.99 -2.07 2.71
C ARG A 270 -18.32 -3.02 1.71
N THR A 271 -17.33 -2.54 0.95
CA THR A 271 -16.59 -3.35 -0.03
C THR A 271 -15.90 -4.53 0.67
N MET A 272 -15.15 -4.28 1.73
CA MET A 272 -14.44 -5.33 2.46
C MET A 272 -15.42 -6.37 3.09
N CYS A 273 -16.54 -5.93 3.62
CA CYS A 273 -17.57 -6.85 4.14
C CYS A 273 -18.24 -7.67 3.02
N ALA A 274 -18.49 -7.07 1.85
CA ALA A 274 -19.04 -7.77 0.69
C ALA A 274 -18.10 -8.88 0.21
N ASP A 275 -16.81 -8.63 0.16
CA ASP A 275 -15.78 -9.60 -0.20
C ASP A 275 -15.75 -10.79 0.76
N HIS A 276 -15.78 -10.54 2.06
CA HIS A 276 -15.87 -11.61 3.06
C HIS A 276 -17.15 -12.43 2.92
N LEU A 277 -18.32 -11.80 2.73
CA LEU A 277 -19.58 -12.50 2.53
C LEU A 277 -19.53 -13.38 1.28
N ALA A 278 -19.01 -12.86 0.18
CA ALA A 278 -18.85 -13.58 -1.08
C ALA A 278 -17.90 -14.79 -0.92
N GLU A 279 -16.77 -14.61 -0.24
CA GLU A 279 -15.82 -15.69 0.03
C GLU A 279 -16.44 -16.78 0.91
N LEU A 280 -17.14 -16.40 2.01
CA LEU A 280 -17.80 -17.33 2.92
C LEU A 280 -18.93 -18.11 2.23
N THR A 281 -19.67 -17.47 1.34
CA THR A 281 -20.71 -18.13 0.52
C THR A 281 -20.07 -19.14 -0.44
N ARG A 282 -19.00 -18.77 -1.16
CA ARG A 282 -18.27 -19.71 -2.04
C ARG A 282 -17.69 -20.91 -1.28
N ARG A 283 -17.27 -20.71 -0.04
CA ARG A 283 -16.75 -21.77 0.84
C ARG A 283 -17.88 -22.63 1.45
N GLY A 284 -19.15 -22.30 1.23
CA GLY A 284 -20.30 -23.00 1.80
C GLY A 284 -20.47 -22.82 3.31
N VAL A 285 -19.85 -21.77 3.89
CA VAL A 285 -19.99 -21.42 5.31
C VAL A 285 -21.29 -20.66 5.55
N LEU A 286 -21.65 -19.78 4.60
CA LEU A 286 -22.95 -19.11 4.58
C LEU A 286 -23.84 -19.77 3.53
N GLY A 287 -25.10 -20.06 3.90
CA GLY A 287 -26.14 -20.51 2.97
C GLY A 287 -26.57 -19.36 2.05
N VAL A 288 -26.91 -19.67 0.78
CA VAL A 288 -27.53 -18.74 -0.17
C VAL A 288 -28.97 -18.47 0.27
#